data_71c3ded54aa0baee1f3ca2faa727ff0d
#
_entry.id   71c3ded54aa0baee1f3ca2faa727ff0d
#
_cell.length_a   1.000
_cell.length_b   1.000
_cell.length_c   1.000
_cell.angle_alpha   90.00
_cell.angle_beta   90.00
_cell.angle_gamma   90.00
#
_symmetry.space_group_name_H-M   'P 1'
#
loop_
_entity.id
_entity.type
_entity.pdbx_description
1 polymer ?
#
loop_
_entity_poly.entity_id
_entity_poly.type
_entity_poly.pdbx_seq_one_letter_code
_entity_poly.pdbx_strand_id
1 'polypeptide(L)'
;MPTTPATAANSSSNGTAEAIMLELVDENGTTIGTAEKLAAHQPPGQLHRAFSVFLFDEQGRLLLQRRALGKYHSPGVWSNTCCGHPYPGEAPFAAAARRTYEELGVSPSLLAEAGTVRYNHPDPASGLVEQEFNHLFVGMAQDRLHPDPEEVGETAFVTAEELAERHAQAPFSAWFMTVLDAARPAVRELTGPSAGW
;
A
#
# COMPACT_ATOMS: atom_id res chain seq x y z
N MET A 1 49.12 -25.70 39.88
CA MET A 1 48.09 -26.17 38.97
C MET A 1 47.21 -24.97 38.59
N PRO A 2 47.38 -24.36 37.41
CA PRO A 2 46.50 -23.26 36.97
C PRO A 2 45.22 -23.81 36.31
N THR A 3 44.10 -23.34 36.75
CA THR A 3 42.76 -23.63 36.21
C THR A 3 42.51 -22.77 34.96
N THR A 4 42.22 -23.40 33.83
CA THR A 4 41.83 -22.79 32.58
C THR A 4 40.38 -22.25 32.67
N PRO A 5 40.08 -21.03 32.18
CA PRO A 5 38.70 -20.59 32.08
C PRO A 5 38.03 -21.15 30.81
N ALA A 6 36.83 -21.65 31.00
CA ALA A 6 35.97 -22.13 29.91
C ALA A 6 35.54 -20.97 28.99
N THR A 7 35.75 -21.12 27.71
CA THR A 7 35.28 -20.22 26.68
C THR A 7 33.75 -20.38 26.51
N ALA A 8 33.00 -19.32 26.83
CA ALA A 8 31.58 -19.27 26.56
C ALA A 8 31.37 -19.15 25.02
N ALA A 9 30.73 -20.15 24.46
CA ALA A 9 30.28 -20.12 23.08
C ALA A 9 29.15 -19.08 22.92
N ASN A 10 29.41 -18.03 22.16
CA ASN A 10 28.45 -17.01 21.78
C ASN A 10 27.53 -17.62 20.71
N SER A 11 26.34 -18.08 21.11
CA SER A 11 25.31 -18.51 20.19
C SER A 11 24.69 -17.27 19.55
N SER A 12 25.17 -16.93 18.34
CA SER A 12 24.52 -15.96 17.46
C SER A 12 23.15 -16.52 17.07
N SER A 13 22.09 -16.03 17.72
CA SER A 13 20.73 -16.22 17.25
C SER A 13 20.58 -15.41 15.95
N ASN A 14 20.75 -16.06 14.81
CA ASN A 14 20.21 -15.56 13.55
C ASN A 14 18.69 -15.51 13.68
N GLY A 15 18.17 -14.34 14.05
CA GLY A 15 16.75 -14.03 13.92
C GLY A 15 16.43 -14.02 12.42
N THR A 16 15.93 -15.14 11.90
CA THR A 16 15.26 -15.15 10.59
C THR A 16 14.09 -14.19 10.70
N ALA A 17 14.12 -13.08 9.95
CA ALA A 17 12.98 -12.19 9.85
C ALA A 17 11.76 -13.06 9.46
N GLU A 18 10.69 -12.97 10.26
CA GLU A 18 9.50 -13.76 10.03
C GLU A 18 8.91 -13.39 8.66
N ALA A 19 8.64 -14.39 7.83
CA ALA A 19 8.15 -14.17 6.48
C ALA A 19 6.75 -13.53 6.53
N ILE A 20 6.57 -12.45 5.79
CA ILE A 20 5.26 -11.78 5.67
C ILE A 20 4.36 -12.66 4.83
N MET A 21 3.25 -13.12 5.42
CA MET A 21 2.24 -13.96 4.77
C MET A 21 1.08 -13.11 4.24
N LEU A 22 0.60 -13.44 3.05
CA LEU A 22 -0.56 -12.83 2.40
C LEU A 22 -1.70 -13.85 2.30
N GLU A 23 -2.95 -13.35 2.32
CA GLU A 23 -4.12 -14.19 1.98
C GLU A 23 -4.24 -14.35 0.47
N LEU A 24 -4.23 -15.60 0.01
CA LEU A 24 -4.66 -15.96 -1.33
C LEU A 24 -6.19 -16.02 -1.39
N VAL A 25 -6.75 -15.49 -2.46
CA VAL A 25 -8.19 -15.42 -2.64
C VAL A 25 -8.61 -15.95 -4.02
N ASP A 26 -9.86 -16.36 -4.12
CA ASP A 26 -10.50 -16.66 -5.40
C ASP A 26 -10.97 -15.37 -6.10
N GLU A 27 -11.59 -15.51 -7.27
CA GLU A 27 -12.09 -14.39 -8.07
C GLU A 27 -13.20 -13.58 -7.39
N ASN A 28 -13.83 -14.11 -6.34
CA ASN A 28 -14.86 -13.45 -5.56
C ASN A 28 -14.31 -12.82 -4.26
N GLY A 29 -13.00 -12.95 -4.02
CA GLY A 29 -12.35 -12.46 -2.82
C GLY A 29 -12.50 -13.40 -1.61
N THR A 30 -12.90 -14.66 -1.82
CA THR A 30 -12.95 -15.66 -0.75
C THR A 30 -11.55 -16.19 -0.49
N THR A 31 -11.13 -16.24 0.78
CA THR A 31 -9.83 -16.79 1.17
C THR A 31 -9.72 -18.25 0.84
N ILE A 32 -8.68 -18.64 0.09
CA ILE A 32 -8.41 -20.03 -0.33
C ILE A 32 -7.08 -20.58 0.22
N GLY A 33 -6.28 -19.74 0.87
CA GLY A 33 -5.00 -20.13 1.45
C GLY A 33 -4.15 -18.93 1.80
N THR A 34 -2.85 -19.18 1.98
CA THR A 34 -1.85 -18.16 2.23
C THR A 34 -0.57 -18.45 1.45
N ALA A 35 0.20 -17.41 1.13
CA ALA A 35 1.53 -17.53 0.55
C ALA A 35 2.47 -16.50 1.15
N GLU A 36 3.76 -16.78 1.12
CA GLU A 36 4.78 -15.80 1.45
C GLU A 36 4.73 -14.65 0.43
N LYS A 37 4.91 -13.41 0.89
CA LYS A 37 4.71 -12.20 0.11
C LYS A 37 5.50 -12.19 -1.20
N LEU A 38 6.79 -12.50 -1.17
CA LEU A 38 7.61 -12.52 -2.38
C LEU A 38 7.14 -13.63 -3.34
N ALA A 39 6.81 -14.81 -2.82
CA ALA A 39 6.31 -15.92 -3.63
C ALA A 39 4.98 -15.60 -4.33
N ALA A 40 4.08 -14.87 -3.67
CA ALA A 40 2.81 -14.43 -4.26
C ALA A 40 2.99 -13.44 -5.43
N HIS A 41 4.08 -12.65 -5.40
CA HIS A 41 4.39 -11.67 -6.44
C HIS A 41 5.31 -12.20 -7.56
N GLN A 42 5.88 -13.40 -7.43
CA GLN A 42 6.67 -13.99 -8.52
C GLN A 42 5.78 -14.34 -9.72
N PRO A 43 6.26 -14.15 -10.97
CA PRO A 43 5.49 -14.50 -12.15
C PRO A 43 5.04 -15.98 -12.15
N PRO A 44 3.80 -16.28 -12.51
CA PRO A 44 2.79 -15.38 -13.12
C PRO A 44 1.99 -14.53 -12.12
N GLY A 45 2.32 -14.54 -10.84
CA GLY A 45 1.58 -13.96 -9.74
C GLY A 45 0.53 -14.93 -9.16
N GLN A 46 0.14 -14.71 -7.91
CA GLN A 46 -0.97 -15.41 -7.27
C GLN A 46 -1.99 -14.36 -6.81
N LEU A 47 -3.27 -14.59 -7.09
CA LEU A 47 -4.32 -13.65 -6.68
C LEU A 47 -4.40 -13.58 -5.16
N HIS A 48 -4.09 -12.42 -4.62
CA HIS A 48 -4.06 -12.21 -3.18
C HIS A 48 -4.79 -10.93 -2.77
N ARG A 49 -5.16 -10.86 -1.48
CA ARG A 49 -5.91 -9.74 -0.91
C ARG A 49 -5.03 -8.54 -0.71
N ALA A 50 -5.50 -7.37 -1.16
CA ALA A 50 -4.84 -6.10 -0.99
C ALA A 50 -5.84 -4.98 -0.66
N PHE A 51 -5.33 -3.81 -0.32
CA PHE A 51 -6.13 -2.61 -0.17
C PHE A 51 -5.43 -1.38 -0.74
N SER A 52 -6.21 -0.39 -1.12
CA SER A 52 -5.76 0.94 -1.51
C SER A 52 -6.58 2.02 -0.82
N VAL A 53 -5.92 3.05 -0.32
CA VAL A 53 -6.51 4.19 0.39
C VAL A 53 -6.28 5.46 -0.41
N PHE A 54 -7.32 6.28 -0.52
CA PHE A 54 -7.30 7.61 -1.08
C PHE A 54 -7.80 8.61 -0.03
N LEU A 55 -6.91 9.44 0.51
CA LEU A 55 -7.28 10.49 1.44
C LEU A 55 -7.27 11.84 0.75
N PHE A 56 -8.26 12.66 1.11
CA PHE A 56 -8.42 14.00 0.58
C PHE A 56 -8.36 15.02 1.72
N ASP A 57 -7.90 16.22 1.42
CA ASP A 57 -8.04 17.35 2.33
C ASP A 57 -9.38 18.06 2.17
N GLU A 58 -9.63 19.06 2.99
CA GLU A 58 -10.87 19.86 2.97
C GLU A 58 -11.08 20.62 1.65
N GLN A 59 -10.03 20.80 0.86
CA GLN A 59 -10.09 21.41 -0.47
C GLN A 59 -10.35 20.39 -1.58
N GLY A 60 -10.54 19.11 -1.24
CA GLY A 60 -10.76 18.02 -2.20
C GLY A 60 -9.50 17.63 -2.98
N ARG A 61 -8.30 17.92 -2.46
CA ARG A 61 -7.03 17.51 -3.06
C ARG A 61 -6.63 16.14 -2.54
N LEU A 62 -6.20 15.26 -3.43
CA LEU A 62 -5.73 13.91 -3.12
C LEU A 62 -4.34 13.94 -2.51
N LEU A 63 -4.15 13.24 -1.40
CA LEU A 63 -2.85 12.97 -0.82
C LEU A 63 -2.16 11.82 -1.57
N LEU A 64 -1.11 12.15 -2.30
CA LEU A 64 -0.19 11.18 -2.90
C LEU A 64 1.01 10.92 -1.99
N GLN A 65 1.59 9.73 -2.10
CA GLN A 65 2.92 9.45 -1.57
C GLN A 65 3.89 9.07 -2.69
N ARG A 66 5.15 9.44 -2.53
CA ARG A 66 6.26 8.91 -3.30
C ARG A 66 6.95 7.84 -2.46
N ARG A 67 7.01 6.63 -2.98
CA ARG A 67 7.57 5.49 -2.25
C ARG A 67 9.06 5.73 -1.95
N ALA A 68 9.51 5.34 -0.76
CA ALA A 68 10.93 5.47 -0.39
C ALA A 68 11.83 4.68 -1.35
N LEU A 69 13.04 5.18 -1.58
CA LEU A 69 14.00 4.54 -2.48
C LEU A 69 14.50 3.18 -1.97
N GLY A 70 14.39 2.93 -0.67
CA GLY A 70 14.75 1.65 -0.04
C GLY A 70 13.74 0.52 -0.25
N LYS A 71 12.58 0.78 -0.84
CA LYS A 71 11.57 -0.27 -1.11
C LYS A 71 12.06 -1.24 -2.19
N TYR A 72 11.94 -2.54 -1.95
CA TYR A 72 12.35 -3.58 -2.91
C TYR A 72 11.45 -3.66 -4.15
N HIS A 73 10.21 -3.14 -4.05
CA HIS A 73 9.22 -3.13 -5.11
C HIS A 73 8.78 -1.69 -5.41
N SER A 74 8.81 -1.29 -6.70
CA SER A 74 8.46 0.04 -7.19
C SER A 74 9.05 1.19 -6.34
N PRO A 75 10.40 1.26 -6.13
CA PRO A 75 11.02 2.33 -5.37
C PRO A 75 10.91 3.67 -6.09
N GLY A 76 10.70 4.76 -5.35
CA GLY A 76 10.76 6.12 -5.86
C GLY A 76 9.63 6.55 -6.78
N VAL A 77 8.62 5.70 -7.03
CA VAL A 77 7.45 6.07 -7.84
C VAL A 77 6.36 6.72 -6.98
N TRP A 78 5.52 7.54 -7.62
CA TRP A 78 4.30 8.07 -6.99
C TRP A 78 3.21 7.00 -6.92
N SER A 79 2.37 7.08 -5.90
CA SER A 79 1.23 6.20 -5.70
C SER A 79 0.11 6.91 -4.94
N ASN A 80 -1.02 6.23 -4.75
CA ASN A 80 -2.11 6.67 -3.87
C ASN A 80 -1.64 6.84 -2.42
N THR A 81 -2.50 7.34 -1.57
CA THR A 81 -2.17 7.71 -0.18
C THR A 81 -1.50 6.58 0.59
N CYS A 82 -2.06 5.37 0.53
CA CYS A 82 -1.48 4.18 1.13
C CYS A 82 -1.99 2.94 0.38
N CYS A 83 -1.17 1.92 0.28
CA CYS A 83 -1.58 0.61 -0.23
C CYS A 83 -0.79 -0.50 0.48
N GLY A 84 -1.37 -1.69 0.52
CA GLY A 84 -0.71 -2.82 1.16
C GLY A 84 -1.61 -4.03 1.26
N HIS A 85 -1.21 -4.93 2.13
CA HIS A 85 -1.87 -6.22 2.28
C HIS A 85 -2.33 -6.40 3.73
N PRO A 86 -3.57 -6.85 3.95
CA PRO A 86 -3.99 -7.31 5.26
C PRO A 86 -3.13 -8.51 5.71
N TYR A 87 -2.89 -8.63 7.00
CA TYR A 87 -2.40 -9.89 7.54
C TYR A 87 -3.46 -10.99 7.38
N PRO A 88 -3.08 -12.27 7.34
CA PRO A 88 -4.06 -13.36 7.31
C PRO A 88 -5.08 -13.24 8.44
N GLY A 89 -6.36 -13.15 8.08
CA GLY A 89 -7.47 -12.95 9.02
C GLY A 89 -7.72 -11.50 9.45
N GLU A 90 -6.90 -10.54 9.03
CA GLU A 90 -7.12 -9.11 9.28
C GLU A 90 -8.17 -8.55 8.30
N ALA A 91 -9.16 -7.82 8.82
CA ALA A 91 -10.12 -7.14 7.98
C ALA A 91 -9.42 -6.06 7.12
N PRO A 92 -9.71 -5.94 5.81
CA PRO A 92 -9.09 -4.95 4.92
C PRO A 92 -9.20 -3.51 5.42
N PHE A 93 -10.33 -3.14 6.02
CA PHE A 93 -10.52 -1.83 6.64
C PHE A 93 -9.53 -1.58 7.80
N ALA A 94 -9.33 -2.57 8.67
CA ALA A 94 -8.42 -2.46 9.79
C ALA A 94 -6.96 -2.34 9.30
N ALA A 95 -6.58 -3.13 8.29
CA ALA A 95 -5.27 -3.06 7.65
C ALA A 95 -5.04 -1.69 6.99
N ALA A 96 -6.03 -1.15 6.28
CA ALA A 96 -5.97 0.15 5.65
C ALA A 96 -5.73 1.27 6.69
N ALA A 97 -6.49 1.28 7.79
CA ALA A 97 -6.32 2.26 8.85
C ALA A 97 -4.95 2.13 9.54
N ARG A 98 -4.55 0.90 9.89
CA ARG A 98 -3.25 0.62 10.52
C ARG A 98 -2.09 1.08 9.66
N ARG A 99 -2.05 0.68 8.39
CA ARG A 99 -0.93 1.02 7.49
C ARG A 99 -0.88 2.51 7.17
N THR A 100 -2.02 3.18 7.03
CA THR A 100 -2.05 4.64 6.85
C THR A 100 -1.43 5.36 8.05
N TYR A 101 -1.69 4.87 9.27
CA TYR A 101 -1.04 5.40 10.47
C TYR A 101 0.46 5.08 10.50
N GLU A 102 0.87 3.84 10.21
CA GLU A 102 2.27 3.43 10.21
C GLU A 102 3.10 4.21 9.17
N GLU A 103 2.58 4.41 7.95
CA GLU A 103 3.32 5.06 6.86
C GLU A 103 3.28 6.59 6.93
N LEU A 104 2.17 7.18 7.38
CA LEU A 104 1.93 8.63 7.29
C LEU A 104 1.68 9.32 8.62
N GLY A 105 1.55 8.55 9.72
CA GLY A 105 1.22 9.08 11.05
C GLY A 105 -0.20 9.63 11.15
N VAL A 106 -1.08 9.29 10.22
CA VAL A 106 -2.44 9.82 10.15
C VAL A 106 -3.46 8.74 10.46
N SER A 107 -4.39 9.04 11.37
CA SER A 107 -5.61 8.24 11.55
C SER A 107 -6.70 8.85 10.66
N PRO A 108 -7.05 8.22 9.53
CA PRO A 108 -8.00 8.82 8.60
C PRO A 108 -9.38 8.94 9.25
N SER A 109 -9.98 10.12 9.13
CA SER A 109 -11.38 10.31 9.49
C SER A 109 -12.28 9.99 8.30
N LEU A 110 -13.52 9.61 8.54
CA LEU A 110 -14.49 9.27 7.50
C LEU A 110 -13.99 8.21 6.51
N LEU A 111 -13.10 7.31 6.93
CA LEU A 111 -12.66 6.22 6.05
C LEU A 111 -13.86 5.33 5.71
N ALA A 112 -14.17 5.24 4.42
CA ALA A 112 -15.32 4.50 3.89
C ALA A 112 -14.88 3.55 2.77
N GLU A 113 -15.61 2.45 2.61
CA GLU A 113 -15.41 1.53 1.49
C GLU A 113 -15.78 2.19 0.16
N ALA A 114 -14.93 2.01 -0.84
CA ALA A 114 -15.09 2.53 -2.20
C ALA A 114 -15.21 1.41 -3.25
N GLY A 115 -15.51 0.19 -2.81
CA GLY A 115 -15.65 -0.98 -3.66
C GLY A 115 -14.39 -1.86 -3.71
N THR A 116 -14.34 -2.72 -4.72
CA THR A 116 -13.24 -3.64 -4.98
C THR A 116 -12.86 -3.64 -6.45
N VAL A 117 -11.61 -3.97 -6.75
CA VAL A 117 -11.15 -4.16 -8.12
C VAL A 117 -10.14 -5.31 -8.19
N ARG A 118 -10.14 -6.07 -9.29
CA ARG A 118 -9.12 -7.08 -9.56
C ARG A 118 -8.25 -6.62 -10.71
N TYR A 119 -6.96 -6.88 -10.58
CA TYR A 119 -6.00 -6.61 -11.64
C TYR A 119 -4.83 -7.58 -11.61
N ASN A 120 -4.09 -7.59 -12.71
CA ASN A 120 -2.81 -8.27 -12.86
C ASN A 120 -1.89 -7.32 -13.61
N HIS A 121 -0.98 -6.68 -12.89
CA HIS A 121 -0.02 -5.73 -13.43
C HIS A 121 1.41 -6.23 -13.23
N PRO A 122 2.09 -6.63 -14.30
CA PRO A 122 3.54 -6.83 -14.24
C PRO A 122 4.24 -5.51 -13.90
N ASP A 123 5.20 -5.56 -12.98
CA ASP A 123 6.11 -4.44 -12.71
C ASP A 123 7.43 -4.66 -13.46
N PRO A 124 7.68 -3.95 -14.56
CA PRO A 124 8.90 -4.11 -15.34
C PRO A 124 10.18 -3.78 -14.57
N ALA A 125 10.08 -2.93 -13.54
CA ALA A 125 11.23 -2.48 -12.76
C ALA A 125 11.75 -3.56 -11.81
N SER A 126 10.85 -4.33 -11.18
CA SER A 126 11.21 -5.40 -10.24
C SER A 126 11.12 -6.80 -10.85
N GLY A 127 10.41 -6.97 -11.97
CA GLY A 127 10.06 -8.27 -12.55
C GLY A 127 9.00 -9.03 -11.75
N LEU A 128 8.35 -8.38 -10.78
CA LEU A 128 7.27 -8.92 -9.97
C LEU A 128 5.90 -8.65 -10.61
N VAL A 129 4.86 -9.28 -10.08
CA VAL A 129 3.49 -9.16 -10.58
C VAL A 129 2.55 -8.81 -9.43
N GLU A 130 1.80 -7.74 -9.60
CA GLU A 130 0.71 -7.33 -8.72
C GLU A 130 -0.59 -7.98 -9.21
N GLN A 131 -0.89 -9.17 -8.71
CA GLN A 131 -2.15 -9.86 -9.00
C GLN A 131 -3.04 -9.80 -7.77
N GLU A 132 -3.88 -8.78 -7.72
CA GLU A 132 -4.58 -8.41 -6.51
C GLU A 132 -6.11 -8.40 -6.65
N PHE A 133 -6.76 -8.83 -5.57
CA PHE A 133 -8.14 -8.50 -5.23
C PHE A 133 -8.08 -7.35 -4.23
N ASN A 134 -8.22 -6.12 -4.73
CA ASN A 134 -7.93 -4.91 -3.99
C ASN A 134 -9.22 -4.28 -3.44
N HIS A 135 -9.26 -4.05 -2.12
CA HIS A 135 -10.32 -3.33 -1.42
C HIS A 135 -9.98 -1.84 -1.41
N LEU A 136 -10.91 -1.02 -1.88
CA LEU A 136 -10.72 0.42 -2.04
C LEU A 136 -11.36 1.18 -0.89
N PHE A 137 -10.66 2.18 -0.39
CA PHE A 137 -11.12 3.05 0.69
C PHE A 137 -10.88 4.50 0.33
N VAL A 138 -11.85 5.36 0.66
CA VAL A 138 -11.75 6.81 0.56
C VAL A 138 -11.96 7.44 1.92
N GLY A 139 -11.33 8.59 2.19
CA GLY A 139 -11.47 9.27 3.47
C GLY A 139 -10.84 10.65 3.48
N MET A 140 -10.81 11.26 4.67
CA MET A 140 -10.26 12.61 4.87
C MET A 140 -8.96 12.55 5.67
N ALA A 141 -7.96 13.30 5.22
CA ALA A 141 -6.73 13.57 5.95
C ALA A 141 -6.90 14.86 6.74
N GLN A 142 -7.12 14.75 8.06
CA GLN A 142 -7.34 15.92 8.92
C GLN A 142 -6.13 16.30 9.76
N ASP A 143 -5.19 15.38 9.94
CA ASP A 143 -4.06 15.56 10.82
C ASP A 143 -2.80 16.01 10.07
N ARG A 144 -1.86 16.56 10.83
CA ARG A 144 -0.53 16.81 10.32
C ARG A 144 0.15 15.48 9.99
N LEU A 145 0.67 15.39 8.77
CA LEU A 145 1.41 14.23 8.31
C LEU A 145 2.72 14.04 9.09
N HIS A 146 3.02 12.81 9.43
CA HIS A 146 4.30 12.36 10.01
C HIS A 146 4.79 11.12 9.24
N PRO A 147 5.22 11.29 7.97
CA PRO A 147 5.64 10.16 7.15
C PRO A 147 6.83 9.42 7.76
N ASP A 148 6.78 8.09 7.74
CA ASP A 148 7.94 7.26 8.01
C ASP A 148 8.89 7.31 6.81
N PRO A 149 10.13 7.79 6.96
CA PRO A 149 11.06 7.93 5.84
C PRO A 149 11.53 6.60 5.24
N GLU A 150 11.37 5.47 5.95
CA GLU A 150 11.65 4.14 5.41
C GLU A 150 10.55 3.67 4.45
N GLU A 151 9.34 4.22 4.57
CA GLU A 151 8.18 3.89 3.74
C GLU A 151 7.92 4.95 2.67
N VAL A 152 8.00 6.23 3.05
CA VAL A 152 7.53 7.38 2.25
C VAL A 152 8.65 8.42 2.10
N GLY A 153 9.11 8.63 0.88
CA GLY A 153 10.15 9.61 0.59
C GLY A 153 9.60 11.04 0.42
N GLU A 154 8.36 11.19 -0.01
CA GLU A 154 7.72 12.49 -0.27
C GLU A 154 6.20 12.35 -0.24
N THR A 155 5.50 13.42 0.13
CA THR A 155 4.04 13.51 0.02
C THR A 155 3.62 14.77 -0.71
N ALA A 156 2.46 14.73 -1.39
CA ALA A 156 1.88 15.90 -2.04
C ALA A 156 0.36 15.84 -2.04
N PHE A 157 -0.30 16.96 -1.75
CA PHE A 157 -1.71 17.14 -2.03
C PHE A 157 -1.88 17.69 -3.44
N VAL A 158 -2.70 17.06 -4.26
CA VAL A 158 -2.89 17.43 -5.66
C VAL A 158 -4.38 17.52 -6.02
N THR A 159 -4.73 18.47 -6.89
CA THR A 159 -6.03 18.49 -7.58
C THR A 159 -6.06 17.44 -8.68
N ALA A 160 -7.23 17.18 -9.27
CA ALA A 160 -7.35 16.28 -10.41
C ALA A 160 -6.51 16.75 -11.63
N GLU A 161 -6.42 18.07 -11.87
CA GLU A 161 -5.62 18.66 -12.94
C GLU A 161 -4.12 18.48 -12.67
N GLU A 162 -3.65 18.83 -11.47
CA GLU A 162 -2.26 18.63 -11.05
C GLU A 162 -1.84 17.16 -11.05
N LEU A 163 -2.77 16.23 -10.74
CA LEU A 163 -2.54 14.80 -10.87
C LEU A 163 -2.28 14.41 -12.33
N ALA A 164 -3.12 14.89 -13.25
CA ALA A 164 -2.95 14.60 -14.67
C ALA A 164 -1.60 15.09 -15.22
N GLU A 165 -1.20 16.30 -14.83
CA GLU A 165 0.12 16.86 -15.18
C GLU A 165 1.27 16.04 -14.59
N ARG A 166 1.19 15.69 -13.31
CA ARG A 166 2.22 14.90 -12.61
C ARG A 166 2.33 13.49 -13.20
N HIS A 167 1.20 12.86 -13.51
CA HIS A 167 1.17 11.53 -14.12
C HIS A 167 1.82 11.50 -15.52
N ALA A 168 1.75 12.61 -16.25
CA ALA A 168 2.41 12.75 -17.55
C ALA A 168 3.94 12.96 -17.43
N GLN A 169 4.44 13.42 -16.28
CA GLN A 169 5.83 13.86 -16.10
C GLN A 169 6.65 12.95 -15.17
N ALA A 170 6.02 12.16 -14.32
CA ALA A 170 6.69 11.35 -13.30
C ALA A 170 6.18 9.90 -13.31
N PRO A 171 7.00 8.92 -12.90
CA PRO A 171 6.57 7.53 -12.80
C PRO A 171 5.59 7.34 -11.64
N PHE A 172 4.53 6.57 -11.92
CA PHE A 172 3.56 6.10 -10.95
C PHE A 172 3.59 4.57 -10.86
N SER A 173 3.08 4.04 -9.74
CA SER A 173 2.91 2.60 -9.58
C SER A 173 1.97 2.04 -10.65
N ALA A 174 2.24 0.81 -11.11
CA ALA A 174 1.53 0.20 -12.24
C ALA A 174 0.00 0.08 -12.00
N TRP A 175 -0.40 -0.08 -10.74
CA TRP A 175 -1.81 -0.23 -10.35
C TRP A 175 -2.55 1.09 -10.15
N PHE A 176 -1.82 2.23 -10.02
CA PHE A 176 -2.40 3.50 -9.57
C PHE A 176 -3.67 3.92 -10.31
N MET A 177 -3.63 3.99 -11.63
CA MET A 177 -4.82 4.41 -12.42
C MET A 177 -5.96 3.42 -12.30
N THR A 178 -5.67 2.11 -12.26
CA THR A 178 -6.69 1.07 -12.13
C THR A 178 -7.48 1.21 -10.82
N VAL A 179 -6.79 1.42 -9.69
CA VAL A 179 -7.46 1.57 -8.40
C VAL A 179 -8.14 2.94 -8.25
N LEU A 180 -7.56 4.01 -8.80
CA LEU A 180 -8.19 5.33 -8.80
C LEU A 180 -9.48 5.35 -9.63
N ASP A 181 -9.44 4.80 -10.86
CA ASP A 181 -10.61 4.76 -11.73
C ASP A 181 -11.76 3.95 -11.11
N ALA A 182 -11.45 2.84 -10.45
CA ALA A 182 -12.43 2.05 -9.74
C ALA A 182 -13.01 2.78 -8.51
N ALA A 183 -12.21 3.60 -7.82
CA ALA A 183 -12.65 4.38 -6.66
C ALA A 183 -13.39 5.68 -7.03
N ARG A 184 -13.32 6.16 -8.30
CA ARG A 184 -13.90 7.46 -8.72
C ARG A 184 -15.33 7.73 -8.27
N PRO A 185 -16.29 6.78 -8.32
CA PRO A 185 -17.64 7.05 -7.84
C PRO A 185 -17.67 7.52 -6.39
N ALA A 186 -16.97 6.81 -5.50
CA ALA A 186 -16.88 7.16 -4.08
C ALA A 186 -16.05 8.44 -3.85
N VAL A 187 -15.01 8.67 -4.64
CA VAL A 187 -14.23 9.92 -4.60
C VAL A 187 -15.12 11.12 -4.91
N ARG A 188 -15.94 11.05 -5.96
CA ARG A 188 -16.88 12.13 -6.33
C ARG A 188 -17.96 12.38 -5.27
N GLU A 189 -18.42 11.33 -4.63
CA GLU A 189 -19.38 11.45 -3.51
C GLU A 189 -18.73 12.15 -2.32
N LEU A 190 -17.49 11.80 -1.98
CA LEU A 190 -16.76 12.40 -0.86
C LEU A 190 -16.37 13.85 -1.12
N THR A 191 -15.83 14.17 -2.30
CA THR A 191 -15.22 15.49 -2.60
C THR A 191 -16.20 16.48 -3.23
N GLY A 192 -17.32 15.98 -3.74
CA GLY A 192 -18.31 16.77 -4.47
C GLY A 192 -17.94 17.04 -5.95
N PRO A 193 -18.91 17.52 -6.75
CA PRO A 193 -18.75 17.66 -8.20
C PRO A 193 -17.76 18.75 -8.62
N SER A 194 -17.49 19.72 -7.76
CA SER A 194 -16.57 20.83 -8.07
C SER A 194 -15.09 20.48 -7.94
N ALA A 195 -14.74 19.36 -7.34
CA ALA A 195 -13.36 18.93 -7.17
C ALA A 195 -12.72 18.36 -8.45
N GLY A 196 -13.52 18.06 -9.48
CA GLY A 196 -13.02 17.65 -10.81
C GLY A 196 -12.57 16.18 -10.93
N TRP A 197 -12.81 15.35 -9.92
CA TRP A 197 -12.43 13.91 -9.89
C TRP A 197 -13.28 12.99 -10.76
#